data_cdccfb42702b4124290ceab856b4c820
#
_entry.id   cdccfb42702b4124290ceab856b4c820
#
_cell.length_a   1.000
_cell.length_b   1.000
_cell.length_c   1.000
_cell.angle_alpha   90.00
_cell.angle_beta   90.00
_cell.angle_gamma   90.00
#
_symmetry.space_group_name_H-M   'P 1'
#
loop_
_entity.id
_entity.type
_entity.pdbx_description
1 polymer ?
#
loop_
_entity_poly.entity_id
_entity_poly.type
_entity_poly.pdbx_seq_one_letter_code
_entity_poly.pdbx_strand_id
1 'polypeptide(L)'
;MARALFLLQTPTPTPADSPEKFPAWLTLVFLIGIAFVALLLLIALVRGWFSRKGGAAQIFANLSADIRRRMGAAATNRGLRVWRWLFLLIAISMFGFHVYWAKYARDRNPKFQEMSYKDLRNRRLSESTLRGWIYDRKGRPLAYYKKDSTGQIAREYGMDEAFAHLFGADRGEPGLERALFGTESGAVPEVWQIIKGETVEQKLNKDYTLTIDKDLQQAVVDQLKGNHGAVVIFNPQTGELLAMYSNPSYSLKQVQDEATWIRLDKDRKEKPLLNRATNEYYVPGSTFKTVMMYAAFRNGMEKARFNTAGMFSPPGCDKTITDDGGGCHACGNIGIDVAFQQSSNIYFSWLGTQLGGEKIRDTPKLLGMGAYGSLSGDGQGRRQPEIWNASSRAIQNAIAPTESWLKAGKKSTRCELMYEGYGQGYASQMTPFQMALVISAGANMEGKLMKPKLELERPNEMFSQVLTPSQ
;
A
#
# COMPACT_ATOMS: atom_id res chain seq x y z
N MET A 1 16.37 -43.28 -0.15
CA MET A 1 16.55 -42.42 -1.33
C MET A 1 15.23 -41.95 -1.93
N ALA A 2 14.26 -41.49 -1.15
CA ALA A 2 12.94 -41.08 -1.63
C ALA A 2 12.37 -39.85 -0.90
N ARG A 3 13.22 -38.94 -0.43
CA ARG A 3 12.81 -37.71 0.26
C ARG A 3 13.41 -36.39 -0.28
N ALA A 4 14.09 -36.43 -1.42
CA ALA A 4 14.78 -35.25 -1.98
C ALA A 4 14.09 -34.65 -3.22
N LEU A 5 12.92 -35.15 -3.66
CA LEU A 5 12.28 -34.70 -4.91
C LEU A 5 11.00 -33.85 -4.71
N PHE A 6 10.67 -33.45 -3.47
CA PHE A 6 9.43 -32.70 -3.19
C PHE A 6 9.62 -31.17 -2.99
N LEU A 7 10.80 -30.66 -3.26
CA LEU A 7 11.14 -29.23 -3.01
C LEU A 7 11.25 -28.35 -4.27
N LEU A 8 10.80 -28.84 -5.44
CA LEU A 8 10.85 -28.07 -6.69
C LEU A 8 9.50 -27.94 -7.41
N GLN A 9 8.38 -28.15 -6.74
CA GLN A 9 7.10 -27.68 -7.28
C GLN A 9 6.88 -26.22 -6.87
N THR A 10 7.40 -25.30 -7.67
CA THR A 10 6.88 -23.92 -7.70
C THR A 10 5.39 -24.01 -8.03
N PRO A 11 4.51 -23.33 -7.27
CA PRO A 11 3.11 -23.23 -7.66
C PRO A 11 3.03 -22.62 -9.05
N THR A 12 2.41 -23.33 -9.98
CA THR A 12 2.09 -22.81 -11.31
C THR A 12 1.25 -21.54 -11.12
N PRO A 13 1.64 -20.40 -11.70
CA PRO A 13 0.83 -19.19 -11.61
C PRO A 13 -0.53 -19.45 -12.25
N THR A 14 -1.59 -19.13 -11.53
CA THR A 14 -2.96 -19.12 -12.05
C THR A 14 -3.07 -18.18 -13.25
N PRO A 15 -3.86 -18.50 -14.30
CA PRO A 15 -3.91 -17.75 -15.57
C PRO A 15 -4.49 -16.32 -15.51
N ALA A 16 -4.73 -15.75 -14.33
CA ALA A 16 -5.35 -14.44 -14.15
C ALA A 16 -4.36 -13.27 -14.01
N ASP A 17 -3.07 -13.52 -13.86
CA ASP A 17 -2.05 -12.46 -13.79
C ASP A 17 -1.43 -12.22 -15.16
N SER A 18 -2.13 -11.48 -16.03
CA SER A 18 -1.45 -10.87 -17.17
C SER A 18 -0.43 -9.87 -16.62
N PRO A 19 0.86 -9.99 -16.92
CA PRO A 19 1.85 -9.01 -16.50
C PRO A 19 1.41 -7.64 -17.04
N GLU A 20 1.41 -6.62 -16.16
CA GLU A 20 1.21 -5.23 -16.60
C GLU A 20 2.08 -5.01 -17.85
N LYS A 21 1.41 -4.67 -18.95
CA LYS A 21 2.05 -4.50 -20.24
C LYS A 21 3.18 -3.50 -20.08
N PHE A 22 4.39 -3.92 -20.41
CA PHE A 22 5.54 -3.04 -20.56
C PHE A 22 5.11 -1.77 -21.30
N PRO A 23 5.57 -0.57 -20.89
CA PRO A 23 5.28 0.62 -21.67
C PRO A 23 5.66 0.35 -23.12
N ALA A 24 4.71 0.54 -24.03
CA ALA A 24 4.83 0.15 -25.44
C ALA A 24 6.11 0.69 -26.10
N TRP A 25 6.58 1.86 -25.67
CA TRP A 25 7.84 2.45 -26.15
C TRP A 25 9.09 1.65 -25.74
N LEU A 26 9.10 1.00 -24.56
CA LEU A 26 10.24 0.19 -24.10
C LEU A 26 10.33 -1.11 -24.89
N THR A 27 9.18 -1.73 -25.15
CA THR A 27 9.07 -2.90 -26.01
C THR A 27 9.52 -2.56 -27.44
N LEU A 28 9.15 -1.38 -27.94
CA LEU A 28 9.54 -0.87 -29.24
C LEU A 28 11.06 -0.65 -29.33
N VAL A 29 11.68 -0.03 -28.34
CA VAL A 29 13.13 0.19 -28.26
C VAL A 29 13.88 -1.15 -28.24
N PHE A 30 13.38 -2.13 -27.51
CA PHE A 30 13.98 -3.46 -27.44
C PHE A 30 13.87 -4.20 -28.78
N LEU A 31 12.71 -4.14 -29.45
CA LEU A 31 12.49 -4.72 -30.77
C LEU A 31 13.35 -4.03 -31.85
N ILE A 32 13.48 -2.70 -31.80
CA ILE A 32 14.37 -1.95 -32.70
C ILE A 32 15.83 -2.37 -32.49
N GLY A 33 16.26 -2.55 -31.22
CA GLY A 33 17.61 -3.02 -30.89
C GLY A 33 17.89 -4.42 -31.46
N ILE A 34 16.96 -5.37 -31.28
CA ILE A 34 17.06 -6.72 -31.86
C ILE A 34 17.08 -6.68 -33.38
N ALA A 35 16.17 -5.89 -34.00
CA ALA A 35 16.10 -5.76 -35.44
C ALA A 35 17.39 -5.15 -36.02
N PHE A 36 17.98 -4.18 -35.32
CA PHE A 36 19.28 -3.58 -35.73
C PHE A 36 20.44 -4.59 -35.65
N VAL A 37 20.51 -5.38 -34.58
CA VAL A 37 21.54 -6.44 -34.46
C VAL A 37 21.33 -7.53 -35.53
N ALA A 38 20.10 -7.95 -35.78
CA ALA A 38 19.75 -8.91 -36.81
C ALA A 38 20.11 -8.36 -38.20
N LEU A 39 19.89 -7.09 -38.49
CA LEU A 39 20.26 -6.42 -39.72
C LEU A 39 21.80 -6.41 -39.93
N LEU A 40 22.55 -6.07 -38.87
CA LEU A 40 24.02 -6.10 -38.92
C LEU A 40 24.56 -7.50 -39.17
N LEU A 41 23.98 -8.53 -38.56
CA LEU A 41 24.32 -9.93 -38.80
C LEU A 41 23.97 -10.37 -40.24
N LEU A 42 22.81 -9.94 -40.74
CA LEU A 42 22.39 -10.20 -42.11
C LEU A 42 23.35 -9.54 -43.11
N ILE A 43 23.73 -8.29 -42.91
CA ILE A 43 24.73 -7.58 -43.76
C ILE A 43 26.08 -8.29 -43.71
N ALA A 44 26.52 -8.78 -42.55
CA ALA A 44 27.75 -9.54 -42.41
C ALA A 44 27.68 -10.88 -43.15
N LEU A 45 26.54 -11.59 -43.06
CA LEU A 45 26.29 -12.84 -43.79
C LEU A 45 26.22 -12.63 -45.30
N VAL A 46 25.51 -11.59 -45.77
CA VAL A 46 25.40 -11.27 -47.21
C VAL A 46 26.75 -10.86 -47.76
N ARG A 47 27.52 -10.00 -47.08
CA ARG A 47 28.89 -9.67 -47.44
C ARG A 47 29.81 -10.92 -47.48
N GLY A 48 29.67 -11.83 -46.50
CA GLY A 48 30.37 -13.10 -46.48
C GLY A 48 29.97 -14.02 -47.62
N TRP A 49 28.71 -14.00 -48.09
CA TRP A 49 28.22 -14.80 -49.21
C TRP A 49 28.70 -14.25 -50.58
N PHE A 50 28.61 -12.93 -50.77
CA PHE A 50 29.07 -12.30 -52.02
C PHE A 50 30.61 -12.36 -52.20
N SER A 51 31.38 -12.53 -51.11
CA SER A 51 32.83 -12.76 -51.21
C SER A 51 33.22 -14.21 -51.57
N ARG A 52 32.24 -15.15 -51.67
CA ARG A 52 32.45 -16.58 -51.89
C ARG A 52 32.40 -17.02 -53.36
N LYS A 53 32.83 -16.20 -54.31
CA LYS A 53 33.05 -16.68 -55.70
C LYS A 53 34.53 -17.04 -55.94
N GLY A 54 34.99 -18.09 -55.26
CA GLY A 54 36.33 -18.71 -55.51
C GLY A 54 36.58 -19.82 -54.48
N GLY A 55 37.17 -20.95 -54.91
CA GLY A 55 37.29 -22.19 -54.14
C GLY A 55 37.79 -22.04 -52.69
N ALA A 56 37.13 -22.73 -51.77
CA ALA A 56 37.25 -22.56 -50.32
C ALA A 56 38.67 -22.71 -49.72
N ALA A 57 39.55 -23.51 -50.31
CA ALA A 57 40.91 -23.72 -49.80
C ALA A 57 41.88 -22.59 -50.15
N GLN A 58 41.70 -21.95 -51.29
CA GLN A 58 42.53 -20.81 -51.74
C GLN A 58 42.12 -19.52 -51.05
N ILE A 59 40.85 -19.43 -50.61
CA ILE A 59 40.30 -18.29 -49.86
C ILE A 59 40.92 -18.20 -48.46
N PHE A 60 41.12 -19.33 -47.76
CA PHE A 60 41.74 -19.32 -46.43
C PHE A 60 43.23 -18.97 -46.46
N ALA A 61 43.95 -19.42 -47.46
CA ALA A 61 45.37 -19.08 -47.61
C ALA A 61 45.58 -17.61 -48.00
N ASN A 62 44.76 -17.09 -48.93
CA ASN A 62 44.78 -15.68 -49.31
C ASN A 62 44.17 -14.74 -48.30
N LEU A 63 43.14 -15.17 -47.52
CA LEU A 63 42.54 -14.40 -46.47
C LEU A 63 43.51 -14.12 -45.31
N SER A 64 44.34 -15.13 -44.95
CA SER A 64 45.37 -14.94 -43.91
C SER A 64 46.51 -14.03 -44.37
N ALA A 65 46.87 -14.03 -45.65
CA ALA A 65 47.89 -13.15 -46.22
C ALA A 65 47.35 -11.74 -46.51
N ASP A 66 46.10 -11.63 -47.00
CA ASP A 66 45.44 -10.35 -47.31
C ASP A 66 44.96 -9.64 -46.03
N ILE A 67 44.51 -10.39 -45.03
CA ILE A 67 44.23 -9.86 -43.68
C ILE A 67 45.51 -9.27 -43.04
N ARG A 68 46.66 -9.94 -43.15
CA ARG A 68 47.93 -9.41 -42.66
C ARG A 68 48.43 -8.20 -43.45
N ARG A 69 48.17 -8.11 -44.76
CA ARG A 69 48.56 -6.97 -45.59
C ARG A 69 47.62 -5.79 -45.50
N ARG A 70 46.31 -6.02 -45.33
CA ARG A 70 45.31 -4.93 -45.22
C ARG A 70 45.07 -4.45 -43.80
N MET A 71 45.42 -5.25 -42.80
CA MET A 71 45.42 -4.82 -41.41
C MET A 71 46.73 -4.12 -41.07
N GLY A 72 47.05 -3.05 -41.79
CA GLY A 72 47.97 -2.08 -41.24
C GLY A 72 47.48 -1.61 -39.88
N ALA A 73 48.36 -1.37 -38.91
CA ALA A 73 48.06 -1.06 -37.52
C ALA A 73 46.95 0.02 -37.31
N ALA A 74 46.75 0.88 -38.33
CA ALA A 74 45.70 1.92 -38.31
C ALA A 74 44.28 1.40 -38.60
N ALA A 75 44.11 0.37 -39.41
CA ALA A 75 42.78 -0.20 -39.73
C ALA A 75 42.27 -1.11 -38.61
N THR A 76 43.15 -1.90 -38.00
CA THR A 76 42.88 -2.66 -36.77
C THR A 76 42.50 -1.74 -35.60
N ASN A 77 43.19 -0.63 -35.45
CA ASN A 77 42.91 0.33 -34.38
C ASN A 77 41.55 1.05 -34.56
N ARG A 78 41.09 1.27 -35.80
CA ARG A 78 39.77 1.83 -36.07
C ARG A 78 38.66 0.82 -35.77
N GLY A 79 38.78 -0.40 -36.24
CA GLY A 79 37.84 -1.48 -35.96
C GLY A 79 37.74 -1.80 -34.49
N LEU A 80 38.87 -1.93 -33.79
CA LEU A 80 38.92 -2.14 -32.35
C LEU A 80 38.30 -0.96 -31.53
N ARG A 81 38.49 0.30 -31.99
CA ARG A 81 37.86 1.46 -31.39
C ARG A 81 36.33 1.41 -31.55
N VAL A 82 35.82 1.07 -32.72
CA VAL A 82 34.36 0.94 -32.94
C VAL A 82 33.79 -0.15 -32.06
N TRP A 83 34.43 -1.31 -31.99
CA TRP A 83 33.99 -2.40 -31.11
C TRP A 83 34.04 -2.04 -29.62
N ARG A 84 35.09 -1.32 -29.19
CA ARG A 84 35.16 -0.82 -27.80
C ARG A 84 33.99 0.11 -27.47
N TRP A 85 33.67 1.05 -28.36
CA TRP A 85 32.54 1.96 -28.15
C TRP A 85 31.20 1.22 -28.17
N LEU A 86 31.03 0.23 -29.02
CA LEU A 86 29.84 -0.61 -29.09
C LEU A 86 29.66 -1.40 -27.79
N PHE A 87 30.70 -2.04 -27.28
CA PHE A 87 30.68 -2.76 -26.02
C PHE A 87 30.40 -1.82 -24.84
N LEU A 88 31.01 -0.66 -24.83
CA LEU A 88 30.77 0.34 -23.79
C LEU A 88 29.31 0.81 -23.80
N LEU A 89 28.74 1.03 -24.96
CA LEU A 89 27.34 1.45 -25.14
C LEU A 89 26.36 0.35 -24.70
N ILE A 90 26.65 -0.91 -25.01
CA ILE A 90 25.88 -2.07 -24.54
C ILE A 90 25.98 -2.18 -23.01
N ALA A 91 27.20 -2.08 -22.47
CA ALA A 91 27.41 -2.16 -21.01
C ALA A 91 26.68 -1.03 -20.26
N ILE A 92 26.74 0.22 -20.76
CA ILE A 92 26.02 1.35 -20.21
C ILE A 92 24.50 1.15 -20.32
N SER A 93 24.02 0.64 -21.46
CA SER A 93 22.59 0.35 -21.65
C SER A 93 22.11 -0.74 -20.70
N MET A 94 22.85 -1.84 -20.55
CA MET A 94 22.54 -2.90 -19.58
C MET A 94 22.57 -2.38 -18.14
N PHE A 95 23.58 -1.60 -17.79
CA PHE A 95 23.67 -0.99 -16.47
C PHE A 95 22.50 -0.05 -16.21
N GLY A 96 22.19 0.84 -17.14
CA GLY A 96 21.05 1.73 -17.07
C GLY A 96 19.71 1.00 -16.93
N PHE A 97 19.55 -0.10 -17.68
CA PHE A 97 18.39 -0.97 -17.59
C PHE A 97 18.26 -1.61 -16.19
N HIS A 98 19.36 -2.14 -15.65
CA HIS A 98 19.34 -2.73 -14.30
C HIS A 98 19.08 -1.70 -13.21
N VAL A 99 19.67 -0.50 -13.31
CA VAL A 99 19.40 0.61 -12.37
C VAL A 99 17.96 1.07 -12.46
N TYR A 100 17.42 1.22 -13.68
CA TYR A 100 16.02 1.59 -13.89
C TYR A 100 15.08 0.53 -13.31
N TRP A 101 15.34 -0.76 -13.57
CA TRP A 101 14.53 -1.85 -13.04
C TRP A 101 14.60 -1.97 -11.50
N ALA A 102 15.81 -1.86 -10.94
CA ALA A 102 15.99 -1.87 -9.49
C ALA A 102 15.22 -0.72 -8.83
N LYS A 103 15.31 0.48 -9.41
CA LYS A 103 14.58 1.65 -8.92
C LYS A 103 13.07 1.53 -9.13
N TYR A 104 12.63 1.10 -10.30
CA TYR A 104 11.22 0.90 -10.61
C TYR A 104 10.58 -0.20 -9.75
N ALA A 105 11.26 -1.35 -9.63
CA ALA A 105 10.79 -2.44 -8.81
C ALA A 105 10.73 -2.05 -7.33
N ARG A 106 11.73 -1.31 -6.86
CA ARG A 106 11.79 -0.84 -5.48
C ARG A 106 10.73 0.20 -5.15
N ASP A 107 10.55 1.20 -6.02
CA ASP A 107 9.79 2.41 -5.69
C ASP A 107 8.33 2.38 -6.17
N ARG A 108 7.99 1.54 -7.15
CA ARG A 108 6.70 1.62 -7.85
C ARG A 108 5.95 0.31 -8.02
N ASN A 109 6.57 -0.84 -7.77
CA ASN A 109 5.89 -2.13 -7.89
C ASN A 109 5.52 -2.69 -6.52
N PRO A 110 4.24 -2.59 -6.09
CA PRO A 110 3.80 -3.09 -4.79
C PRO A 110 4.03 -4.59 -4.61
N LYS A 111 3.81 -5.39 -5.66
CA LYS A 111 4.04 -6.85 -5.62
C LYS A 111 5.51 -7.20 -5.42
N PHE A 112 6.42 -6.47 -6.06
CA PHE A 112 7.85 -6.69 -5.87
C PHE A 112 8.30 -6.29 -4.47
N GLN A 113 7.77 -5.20 -3.94
CA GLN A 113 8.02 -4.79 -2.57
C GLN A 113 7.50 -5.84 -1.58
N GLU A 114 6.28 -6.31 -1.77
CA GLU A 114 5.70 -7.39 -0.96
C GLU A 114 6.54 -8.68 -1.02
N MET A 115 6.97 -9.11 -2.22
CA MET A 115 7.86 -10.26 -2.40
C MET A 115 9.22 -10.04 -1.75
N SER A 116 9.79 -8.82 -1.83
CA SER A 116 11.05 -8.47 -1.17
C SER A 116 10.95 -8.56 0.35
N TYR A 117 9.82 -8.21 0.93
CA TYR A 117 9.56 -8.37 2.37
C TYR A 117 9.45 -9.85 2.79
N LYS A 118 8.97 -10.72 1.90
CA LYS A 118 8.86 -12.18 2.14
C LYS A 118 10.17 -12.93 1.89
N ASP A 119 11.20 -12.28 1.34
CA ASP A 119 12.47 -12.93 1.01
C ASP A 119 13.29 -13.19 2.29
N LEU A 120 13.44 -14.48 2.61
CA LEU A 120 14.19 -14.96 3.78
C LEU A 120 15.69 -14.55 3.77
N ARG A 121 16.27 -14.22 2.60
CA ARG A 121 17.65 -13.73 2.52
C ARG A 121 17.80 -12.35 3.13
N ASN A 122 16.80 -11.48 2.96
CA ASN A 122 16.78 -10.17 3.60
C ASN A 122 16.66 -10.27 5.12
N ARG A 123 16.04 -11.35 5.62
CA ARG A 123 15.91 -11.64 7.05
C ARG A 123 17.25 -11.87 7.74
N ARG A 124 18.14 -12.68 7.14
CA ARG A 124 19.45 -13.02 7.75
C ARG A 124 20.35 -11.81 7.94
N LEU A 125 20.26 -10.81 7.04
CA LEU A 125 21.04 -9.58 7.15
C LEU A 125 20.54 -8.68 8.30
N SER A 126 19.26 -8.75 8.64
CA SER A 126 18.69 -7.96 9.74
C SER A 126 18.91 -8.55 11.14
N GLU A 127 19.15 -9.87 11.24
CA GLU A 127 19.38 -10.53 12.54
C GLU A 127 20.78 -10.28 13.12
N SER A 128 21.75 -9.89 12.28
CA SER A 128 23.14 -9.67 12.71
C SER A 128 23.42 -8.26 13.22
N THR A 129 22.46 -7.32 13.10
CA THR A 129 22.68 -5.92 13.47
C THR A 129 21.63 -5.47 14.46
N LEU A 130 22.07 -4.86 15.56
CA LEU A 130 21.15 -4.28 16.56
C LEU A 130 20.39 -3.13 15.95
N ARG A 131 19.06 -3.22 16.00
CA ARG A 131 18.16 -2.17 15.54
C ARG A 131 18.05 -1.06 16.57
N GLY A 132 17.75 0.18 16.17
CA GLY A 132 17.42 1.25 17.11
C GLY A 132 16.21 0.92 17.99
N TRP A 133 15.97 1.72 18.98
CA TRP A 133 14.81 1.60 19.86
C TRP A 133 13.62 2.34 19.24
N ILE A 134 12.43 1.87 19.57
CA ILE A 134 11.18 2.54 19.23
C ILE A 134 10.53 3.03 20.52
N TYR A 135 10.22 4.32 20.57
CA TYR A 135 9.61 4.97 21.72
C TYR A 135 8.19 5.45 21.39
N ASP A 136 7.37 5.55 22.44
CA ASP A 136 6.10 6.25 22.36
C ASP A 136 6.32 7.78 22.40
N ARG A 137 5.24 8.56 22.22
CA ARG A 137 5.29 10.02 22.22
C ARG A 137 5.82 10.65 23.53
N LYS A 138 5.84 9.91 24.64
CA LYS A 138 6.34 10.33 25.94
C LYS A 138 7.75 9.79 26.22
N GLY A 139 8.45 9.22 25.21
CA GLY A 139 9.80 8.66 25.33
C GLY A 139 9.87 7.32 26.07
N ARG A 140 8.78 6.59 26.21
CA ARG A 140 8.74 5.28 26.85
C ARG A 140 9.02 4.20 25.79
N PRO A 141 9.89 3.21 26.07
CA PRO A 141 10.25 2.20 25.10
C PRO A 141 9.05 1.29 24.75
N LEU A 142 8.83 1.10 23.45
CA LEU A 142 7.87 0.17 22.86
C LEU A 142 8.55 -1.07 22.30
N ALA A 143 9.70 -0.91 21.63
CA ALA A 143 10.55 -1.99 21.21
C ALA A 143 12.02 -1.64 21.50
N TYR A 144 12.74 -2.52 22.18
CA TYR A 144 14.08 -2.27 22.70
C TYR A 144 14.87 -3.57 22.86
N TYR A 145 16.16 -3.47 23.18
CA TYR A 145 16.97 -4.65 23.48
C TYR A 145 17.20 -4.79 24.96
N LYS A 146 17.13 -6.04 25.42
CA LYS A 146 17.44 -6.43 26.81
C LYS A 146 18.38 -7.64 26.82
N LYS A 147 19.32 -7.66 27.75
CA LYS A 147 20.10 -8.87 28.04
C LYS A 147 19.26 -9.80 28.90
N ASP A 148 19.21 -11.06 28.49
CA ASP A 148 18.60 -12.12 29.30
C ASP A 148 19.56 -12.59 30.42
N SER A 149 19.11 -13.56 31.22
CA SER A 149 19.90 -14.12 32.29
C SER A 149 21.16 -14.87 31.82
N THR A 150 21.24 -15.23 30.55
CA THR A 150 22.41 -15.88 29.94
C THR A 150 23.39 -14.89 29.31
N GLY A 151 23.04 -13.59 29.31
CA GLY A 151 23.82 -12.53 28.68
C GLY A 151 23.55 -12.36 27.21
N GLN A 152 22.60 -13.11 26.61
CA GLN A 152 22.19 -12.92 25.23
C GLN A 152 21.31 -11.68 25.13
N ILE A 153 21.51 -10.94 24.03
CA ILE A 153 20.73 -9.73 23.73
C ILE A 153 19.52 -10.14 22.87
N ALA A 154 18.32 -9.90 23.39
CA ALA A 154 17.06 -10.18 22.71
C ALA A 154 16.24 -8.91 22.50
N ARG A 155 15.49 -8.87 21.40
CA ARG A 155 14.49 -7.83 21.12
C ARG A 155 13.29 -8.03 22.03
N GLU A 156 12.91 -6.99 22.75
CA GLU A 156 11.80 -6.96 23.67
C GLU A 156 10.75 -5.95 23.23
N TYR A 157 9.50 -6.27 23.51
CA TYR A 157 8.36 -5.40 23.21
C TYR A 157 7.64 -5.04 24.50
N GLY A 158 7.51 -3.74 24.76
CA GLY A 158 6.89 -3.23 25.99
C GLY A 158 5.42 -3.58 26.15
N MET A 159 4.74 -3.91 25.04
CA MET A 159 3.34 -4.38 24.97
C MET A 159 3.21 -5.30 23.75
N ASP A 160 3.63 -6.54 23.89
CA ASP A 160 3.84 -7.50 22.80
C ASP A 160 2.64 -7.60 21.82
N GLU A 161 1.49 -8.10 22.31
CA GLU A 161 0.29 -8.29 21.48
C GLU A 161 -0.38 -6.98 21.05
N ALA A 162 -0.22 -5.91 21.83
CA ALA A 162 -0.85 -4.63 21.56
C ALA A 162 -0.34 -3.96 20.29
N PHE A 163 0.89 -4.26 19.89
CA PHE A 163 1.55 -3.68 18.72
C PHE A 163 1.83 -4.68 17.61
N ALA A 164 1.34 -5.92 17.72
CA ALA A 164 1.66 -6.97 16.76
C ALA A 164 1.33 -6.58 15.31
N HIS A 165 0.14 -6.07 15.06
CA HIS A 165 -0.27 -5.67 13.71
C HIS A 165 0.38 -4.36 13.21
N LEU A 166 0.91 -3.53 14.11
CA LEU A 166 1.62 -2.31 13.73
C LEU A 166 3.09 -2.61 13.44
N PHE A 167 3.77 -3.30 14.34
CA PHE A 167 5.18 -3.63 14.17
C PHE A 167 5.40 -4.74 13.16
N GLY A 168 4.45 -5.68 13.06
CA GLY A 168 4.50 -6.82 12.18
C GLY A 168 5.45 -7.90 12.66
N ALA A 169 5.21 -9.13 12.22
CA ALA A 169 6.16 -10.22 12.39
C ALA A 169 7.26 -10.11 11.33
N ASP A 170 8.48 -10.58 11.66
CA ASP A 170 9.54 -10.74 10.66
C ASP A 170 9.19 -11.80 9.60
N ARG A 171 8.11 -12.57 9.82
CA ARG A 171 7.53 -13.54 8.91
C ARG A 171 6.20 -13.01 8.35
N GLY A 172 6.01 -13.11 7.04
CA GLY A 172 4.75 -12.81 6.38
C GLY A 172 4.51 -11.32 6.12
N GLU A 173 3.56 -10.73 6.82
CA GLU A 173 3.17 -9.34 6.58
C GLU A 173 4.27 -8.35 6.96
N PRO A 174 4.58 -7.39 6.07
CA PRO A 174 5.53 -6.34 6.36
C PRO A 174 4.95 -5.41 7.44
N GLY A 175 5.67 -5.26 8.54
CA GLY A 175 5.32 -4.32 9.59
C GLY A 175 6.28 -3.14 9.66
N LEU A 176 5.93 -2.22 10.53
CA LEU A 176 6.69 -1.00 10.75
C LEU A 176 8.14 -1.27 11.13
N GLU A 177 8.37 -2.26 12.02
CA GLU A 177 9.72 -2.55 12.49
C GLU A 177 10.66 -2.96 11.36
N ARG A 178 10.18 -3.81 10.46
CA ARG A 178 10.95 -4.18 9.27
C ARG A 178 11.14 -3.02 8.30
N ALA A 179 10.16 -2.14 8.19
CA ALA A 179 10.26 -0.96 7.34
C ALA A 179 11.28 0.06 7.86
N LEU A 180 11.37 0.22 9.19
CA LEU A 180 12.33 1.11 9.82
C LEU A 180 13.78 0.58 9.71
N PHE A 181 13.97 -0.72 9.91
CA PHE A 181 15.31 -1.29 10.10
C PHE A 181 15.74 -2.29 9.01
N GLY A 182 14.79 -2.98 8.35
CA GLY A 182 15.09 -4.06 7.42
C GLY A 182 15.27 -3.65 5.98
N THR A 183 14.65 -2.56 5.52
CA THR A 183 14.76 -2.09 4.13
C THR A 183 16.06 -1.31 3.89
N GLU A 184 16.62 -0.71 4.91
CA GLU A 184 17.88 0.00 4.81
C GLU A 184 19.08 -0.95 4.75
N SER A 185 18.98 -2.17 5.30
CA SER A 185 20.01 -3.21 5.19
C SER A 185 20.04 -3.92 3.83
N GLY A 186 18.96 -3.84 3.04
CA GLY A 186 18.89 -4.36 1.66
C GLY A 186 19.03 -3.28 0.58
N ALA A 187 19.11 -2.02 0.96
CA ALA A 187 19.42 -0.97 0.01
C ALA A 187 20.87 -1.11 -0.41
N VAL A 188 21.09 -1.44 -1.69
CA VAL A 188 22.39 -1.19 -2.31
C VAL A 188 22.69 0.29 -2.01
N PRO A 189 23.76 0.59 -1.26
CA PRO A 189 24.09 1.98 -0.95
C PRO A 189 24.17 2.75 -2.27
N GLU A 190 23.62 3.95 -2.30
CA GLU A 190 23.78 4.78 -3.50
C GLU A 190 25.28 4.86 -3.82
N VAL A 191 25.63 4.76 -5.09
CA VAL A 191 27.04 4.75 -5.53
C VAL A 191 27.84 5.87 -4.87
N TRP A 192 27.20 7.03 -4.61
CA TRP A 192 27.80 8.15 -3.89
C TRP A 192 28.06 7.90 -2.40
N GLN A 193 27.26 7.06 -1.74
CA GLN A 193 27.48 6.68 -0.34
C GLN A 193 28.68 5.74 -0.23
N ILE A 194 28.84 4.82 -1.20
CA ILE A 194 30.01 3.94 -1.31
C ILE A 194 31.28 4.78 -1.56
N ILE A 195 31.20 5.77 -2.46
CA ILE A 195 32.32 6.65 -2.81
C ILE A 195 32.71 7.53 -1.62
N LYS A 196 31.78 7.96 -0.79
CA LYS A 196 32.04 8.77 0.42
C LYS A 196 32.47 7.94 1.63
N GLY A 197 32.51 6.62 1.52
CA GLY A 197 32.86 5.74 2.66
C GLY A 197 31.81 5.78 3.79
N GLU A 198 30.58 6.24 3.51
CA GLU A 198 29.49 6.20 4.47
C GLU A 198 29.08 4.74 4.66
N THR A 199 29.39 4.18 5.83
CA THR A 199 29.01 2.80 6.16
C THR A 199 27.52 2.70 6.45
N VAL A 200 26.89 1.64 5.95
CA VAL A 200 25.45 1.32 6.15
C VAL A 200 25.09 1.21 7.65
N GLU A 201 26.09 0.99 8.51
CA GLU A 201 25.93 0.82 9.96
C GLU A 201 25.34 2.03 10.69
N GLN A 202 25.54 3.26 10.18
CA GLN A 202 25.08 4.48 10.88
C GLN A 202 23.55 4.70 10.85
N LYS A 203 22.82 4.06 9.93
CA LYS A 203 21.36 4.19 9.84
C LYS A 203 20.58 3.13 10.61
N LEU A 204 21.18 1.97 10.86
CA LEU A 204 20.52 0.85 11.51
C LEU A 204 20.26 1.11 13.00
N ASN A 205 21.06 1.95 13.64
CA ASN A 205 20.98 2.26 15.08
C ASN A 205 20.16 3.54 15.36
N LYS A 206 19.40 4.06 14.38
CA LYS A 206 18.57 5.24 14.62
C LYS A 206 17.36 4.87 15.47
N ASP A 207 17.17 5.60 16.55
CA ASP A 207 15.95 5.49 17.37
C ASP A 207 14.80 6.26 16.71
N TYR A 208 13.57 5.76 16.93
CA TYR A 208 12.35 6.37 16.40
C TYR A 208 11.36 6.66 17.53
N THR A 209 10.81 7.86 17.54
CA THR A 209 9.71 8.23 18.42
C THR A 209 8.43 8.28 17.63
N LEU A 210 7.44 7.47 18.05
CA LEU A 210 6.13 7.39 17.42
C LEU A 210 5.13 8.36 18.08
N THR A 211 4.08 8.68 17.34
CA THR A 211 2.95 9.48 17.86
C THR A 211 2.06 8.69 18.82
N ILE A 212 2.24 7.39 18.90
CA ILE A 212 1.47 6.49 19.76
C ILE A 212 1.57 6.91 21.23
N ASP A 213 0.43 6.91 21.92
CA ASP A 213 0.36 7.02 23.37
C ASP A 213 0.17 5.62 23.98
N LYS A 214 1.17 5.16 24.70
CA LYS A 214 1.19 3.82 25.30
C LYS A 214 0.03 3.58 26.27
N ASP A 215 -0.37 4.59 27.04
CA ASP A 215 -1.46 4.45 28.00
C ASP A 215 -2.80 4.32 27.28
N LEU A 216 -3.00 5.13 26.22
CA LEU A 216 -4.19 5.06 25.39
C LEU A 216 -4.26 3.71 24.63
N GLN A 217 -3.13 3.22 24.12
CA GLN A 217 -3.06 1.92 23.48
C GLN A 217 -3.45 0.80 24.46
N GLN A 218 -2.97 0.84 25.72
CA GLN A 218 -3.35 -0.13 26.75
C GLN A 218 -4.85 -0.07 27.05
N ALA A 219 -5.39 1.12 27.20
CA ALA A 219 -6.82 1.28 27.44
C ALA A 219 -7.68 0.70 26.32
N VAL A 220 -7.23 0.87 25.05
CA VAL A 220 -7.90 0.29 23.88
C VAL A 220 -7.83 -1.24 23.91
N VAL A 221 -6.68 -1.82 24.23
CA VAL A 221 -6.51 -3.29 24.37
C VAL A 221 -7.47 -3.82 25.44
N ASP A 222 -7.52 -3.19 26.61
CA ASP A 222 -8.34 -3.63 27.74
C ASP A 222 -9.83 -3.58 27.40
N GLN A 223 -10.27 -2.54 26.69
CA GLN A 223 -11.69 -2.36 26.31
C GLN A 223 -12.11 -3.32 25.17
N LEU A 224 -11.21 -3.65 24.26
CA LEU A 224 -11.54 -4.55 23.13
C LEU A 224 -11.37 -6.02 23.48
N LYS A 225 -10.82 -6.35 24.64
CA LYS A 225 -10.57 -7.72 25.09
C LYS A 225 -11.83 -8.57 25.02
N GLY A 226 -11.72 -9.75 24.35
CA GLY A 226 -12.83 -10.68 24.16
C GLY A 226 -13.78 -10.35 23.01
N ASN A 227 -13.59 -9.23 22.31
CA ASN A 227 -14.37 -8.84 21.15
C ASN A 227 -13.51 -8.85 19.89
N HIS A 228 -14.09 -9.24 18.75
CA HIS A 228 -13.43 -9.12 17.45
C HIS A 228 -13.65 -7.71 16.88
N GLY A 229 -12.60 -7.11 16.36
CA GLY A 229 -12.69 -5.79 15.74
C GLY A 229 -11.40 -5.01 15.79
N ALA A 230 -11.51 -3.72 15.58
CA ALA A 230 -10.37 -2.81 15.66
C ALA A 230 -10.77 -1.43 16.20
N VAL A 231 -9.80 -0.76 16.81
CA VAL A 231 -9.91 0.64 17.24
C VAL A 231 -8.78 1.44 16.63
N VAL A 232 -9.11 2.62 16.10
CA VAL A 232 -8.15 3.57 15.53
C VAL A 232 -8.44 4.95 16.10
N ILE A 233 -7.45 5.61 16.68
CA ILE A 233 -7.59 6.93 17.31
C ILE A 233 -6.57 7.89 16.71
N PHE A 234 -7.07 8.98 16.12
CA PHE A 234 -6.25 10.08 15.61
C PHE A 234 -6.44 11.36 16.43
N ASN A 235 -5.40 12.19 16.44
CA ASN A 235 -5.57 13.60 16.77
C ASN A 235 -6.05 14.32 15.50
N PRO A 236 -7.27 14.88 15.47
CA PRO A 236 -7.84 15.47 14.25
C PRO A 236 -7.12 16.75 13.82
N GLN A 237 -6.43 17.45 14.72
CA GLN A 237 -5.73 18.71 14.42
C GLN A 237 -4.35 18.47 13.80
N THR A 238 -3.70 17.34 14.12
CA THR A 238 -2.31 17.06 13.72
C THR A 238 -2.17 15.89 12.76
N GLY A 239 -3.16 14.99 12.67
CA GLY A 239 -3.08 13.72 11.96
C GLY A 239 -2.27 12.64 12.70
N GLU A 240 -1.87 12.89 13.95
CA GLU A 240 -1.13 11.92 14.74
C GLU A 240 -1.97 10.67 15.03
N LEU A 241 -1.45 9.49 14.71
CA LEU A 241 -2.03 8.22 15.16
C LEU A 241 -1.66 8.01 16.62
N LEU A 242 -2.64 8.07 17.49
CA LEU A 242 -2.45 7.96 18.96
C LEU A 242 -2.57 6.51 19.43
N ALA A 243 -3.48 5.73 18.84
CA ALA A 243 -3.63 4.30 19.12
C ALA A 243 -4.21 3.58 17.91
N MET A 244 -3.77 2.33 17.69
CA MET A 244 -4.33 1.43 16.69
C MET A 244 -4.19 -0.01 17.18
N TYR A 245 -5.31 -0.71 17.34
CA TYR A 245 -5.32 -2.07 17.79
C TYR A 245 -6.33 -2.92 16.98
N SER A 246 -5.94 -4.13 16.68
CA SER A 246 -6.77 -5.16 16.02
C SER A 246 -6.83 -6.39 16.89
N ASN A 247 -8.04 -6.90 17.15
CA ASN A 247 -8.28 -8.10 17.96
C ASN A 247 -9.12 -9.13 17.19
N PRO A 248 -8.83 -10.44 17.20
CA PRO A 248 -7.71 -11.10 17.89
C PRO A 248 -6.34 -10.65 17.39
N SER A 249 -5.37 -10.67 18.30
CA SER A 249 -3.97 -10.35 18.05
C SER A 249 -3.07 -11.58 18.29
N TYR A 250 -1.75 -11.38 18.22
CA TYR A 250 -0.77 -12.42 18.39
C TYR A 250 0.48 -11.87 19.09
N SER A 251 1.28 -12.77 19.69
CA SER A 251 2.54 -12.37 20.31
C SER A 251 3.65 -12.24 19.28
N LEU A 252 4.31 -11.08 19.22
CA LEU A 252 5.48 -10.82 18.38
C LEU A 252 6.65 -11.74 18.72
N LYS A 253 6.78 -12.14 19.98
CA LYS A 253 7.81 -13.09 20.42
C LYS A 253 7.49 -14.51 19.96
N GLN A 254 6.28 -14.98 20.24
CA GLN A 254 5.88 -16.37 19.94
C GLN A 254 5.79 -16.63 18.43
N VAL A 255 5.44 -15.64 17.63
CA VAL A 255 5.31 -15.77 16.17
C VAL A 255 6.66 -16.01 15.48
N GLN A 256 7.78 -15.81 16.17
CA GLN A 256 9.11 -16.16 15.66
C GLN A 256 9.31 -17.68 15.54
N ASP A 257 8.57 -18.49 16.34
CA ASP A 257 8.51 -19.92 16.17
C ASP A 257 7.70 -20.31 14.93
N GLU A 258 8.25 -21.22 14.11
CA GLU A 258 7.64 -21.62 12.84
C GLU A 258 6.31 -22.36 13.02
N ALA A 259 6.23 -23.22 14.04
CA ALA A 259 5.00 -23.97 14.32
C ALA A 259 3.87 -23.03 14.77
N THR A 260 4.20 -22.03 15.58
CA THR A 260 3.26 -20.98 16.00
C THR A 260 2.79 -20.16 14.80
N TRP A 261 3.71 -19.73 13.92
CA TRP A 261 3.34 -19.02 12.70
C TRP A 261 2.37 -19.82 11.84
N ILE A 262 2.70 -21.09 11.55
CA ILE A 262 1.84 -21.96 10.71
C ILE A 262 0.46 -22.14 11.35
N ARG A 263 0.38 -22.26 12.68
CA ARG A 263 -0.90 -22.37 13.39
C ARG A 263 -1.74 -21.10 13.23
N LEU A 264 -1.15 -19.93 13.41
CA LEU A 264 -1.85 -18.64 13.28
C LEU A 264 -2.27 -18.37 11.83
N ASP A 265 -1.44 -18.72 10.84
CA ASP A 265 -1.76 -18.55 9.41
C ASP A 265 -2.91 -19.46 8.95
N LYS A 266 -3.00 -20.66 9.52
CA LYS A 266 -4.08 -21.61 9.24
C LYS A 266 -5.39 -21.34 9.97
N ASP A 267 -5.39 -20.46 10.95
CA ASP A 267 -6.59 -20.13 11.72
C ASP A 267 -7.53 -19.24 10.91
N ARG A 268 -8.42 -19.89 10.15
CA ARG A 268 -9.41 -19.23 9.29
C ARG A 268 -10.60 -18.66 10.06
N LYS A 269 -10.81 -19.07 11.30
CA LYS A 269 -11.91 -18.62 12.14
C LYS A 269 -11.54 -17.30 12.83
N GLU A 270 -10.48 -17.30 13.59
CA GLU A 270 -10.07 -16.15 14.39
C GLU A 270 -9.25 -15.13 13.58
N LYS A 271 -8.52 -15.59 12.54
CA LYS A 271 -7.66 -14.79 11.66
C LYS A 271 -6.78 -13.80 12.44
N PRO A 272 -5.96 -14.29 13.38
CA PRO A 272 -5.21 -13.41 14.28
C PRO A 272 -4.14 -12.57 13.57
N LEU A 273 -3.67 -12.99 12.40
CA LEU A 273 -2.72 -12.24 11.58
C LEU A 273 -3.36 -11.10 10.79
N LEU A 274 -4.70 -11.05 10.68
CA LEU A 274 -5.40 -10.01 9.95
C LEU A 274 -5.41 -8.69 10.74
N ASN A 275 -4.80 -7.66 10.18
CA ASN A 275 -4.97 -6.31 10.71
C ASN A 275 -6.35 -5.75 10.34
N ARG A 276 -7.31 -5.93 11.24
CA ARG A 276 -8.69 -5.49 11.03
C ARG A 276 -8.82 -3.98 10.93
N ALA A 277 -7.90 -3.23 11.52
CA ALA A 277 -7.93 -1.77 11.45
C ALA A 277 -7.77 -1.26 10.01
N THR A 278 -6.90 -1.91 9.23
CA THR A 278 -6.48 -1.43 7.91
C THR A 278 -6.90 -2.32 6.75
N ASN A 279 -7.18 -3.61 6.99
CA ASN A 279 -7.34 -4.60 5.92
C ASN A 279 -8.68 -5.36 5.96
N GLU A 280 -9.52 -5.17 6.98
CA GLU A 280 -10.85 -5.76 7.03
C GLU A 280 -11.92 -4.73 6.67
N TYR A 281 -12.87 -5.16 5.85
CA TYR A 281 -13.94 -4.31 5.34
C TYR A 281 -15.25 -4.56 6.06
N TYR A 282 -15.96 -3.48 6.32
CA TYR A 282 -17.27 -3.48 6.94
C TYR A 282 -18.24 -2.64 6.13
N VAL A 283 -19.49 -3.04 6.08
CA VAL A 283 -20.59 -2.16 5.67
C VAL A 283 -20.71 -1.08 6.74
N PRO A 284 -20.56 0.21 6.38
CA PRO A 284 -20.42 1.28 7.38
C PRO A 284 -21.66 1.51 8.23
N GLY A 285 -22.85 1.14 7.73
CA GLY A 285 -24.11 1.40 8.44
C GLY A 285 -24.31 2.89 8.73
N SER A 286 -24.96 3.21 9.84
CA SER A 286 -25.27 4.59 10.23
C SER A 286 -24.05 5.50 10.41
N THR A 287 -22.84 4.98 10.55
CA THR A 287 -21.64 5.81 10.61
C THR A 287 -21.38 6.54 9.28
N PHE A 288 -21.85 5.99 8.15
CA PHE A 288 -21.77 6.62 6.84
C PHE A 288 -22.59 7.93 6.75
N LYS A 289 -23.58 8.12 7.61
CA LYS A 289 -24.36 9.36 7.66
C LYS A 289 -23.47 10.58 7.90
N THR A 290 -22.31 10.43 8.53
CA THR A 290 -21.29 11.47 8.64
C THR A 290 -20.79 11.92 7.26
N VAL A 291 -20.49 10.97 6.37
CA VAL A 291 -20.08 11.28 5.00
C VAL A 291 -21.20 11.99 4.23
N MET A 292 -22.45 11.54 4.45
CA MET A 292 -23.63 12.14 3.82
C MET A 292 -23.89 13.56 4.33
N MET A 293 -23.63 13.83 5.61
CA MET A 293 -23.72 15.16 6.19
C MET A 293 -22.68 16.10 5.54
N TYR A 294 -21.43 15.65 5.38
CA TYR A 294 -20.42 16.43 4.67
C TYR A 294 -20.82 16.69 3.21
N ALA A 295 -21.37 15.69 2.51
CA ALA A 295 -21.87 15.86 1.15
C ALA A 295 -23.00 16.90 1.09
N ALA A 296 -23.90 16.90 2.06
CA ALA A 296 -24.99 17.89 2.16
C ALA A 296 -24.43 19.31 2.34
N PHE A 297 -23.53 19.52 3.29
CA PHE A 297 -22.93 20.83 3.54
C PHE A 297 -22.17 21.36 2.34
N ARG A 298 -21.35 20.52 1.71
CA ARG A 298 -20.61 20.88 0.49
C ARG A 298 -21.50 21.26 -0.71
N ASN A 299 -22.73 20.81 -0.72
CA ASN A 299 -23.69 21.06 -1.80
C ASN A 299 -24.83 22.03 -1.41
N GLY A 300 -24.69 22.78 -0.31
CA GLY A 300 -25.67 23.79 0.12
C GLY A 300 -26.99 23.21 0.59
N MET A 301 -26.99 21.98 1.08
CA MET A 301 -28.18 21.28 1.59
C MET A 301 -28.24 21.23 3.12
N GLU A 302 -27.43 21.99 3.83
CA GLU A 302 -27.39 22.04 5.29
C GLU A 302 -28.71 22.46 5.93
N LYS A 303 -29.51 23.26 5.21
CA LYS A 303 -30.85 23.73 5.64
C LYS A 303 -32.00 22.88 5.09
N ALA A 304 -31.70 21.82 4.35
CA ALA A 304 -32.72 20.97 3.75
C ALA A 304 -33.55 20.28 4.85
N ARG A 305 -34.85 20.26 4.67
CA ARG A 305 -35.80 19.64 5.61
C ARG A 305 -36.64 18.61 4.87
N PHE A 306 -37.00 17.56 5.56
CA PHE A 306 -37.84 16.49 5.06
C PHE A 306 -38.82 15.99 6.12
N ASN A 307 -40.03 15.67 5.67
CA ASN A 307 -41.02 15.07 6.55
C ASN A 307 -40.76 13.55 6.69
N THR A 308 -40.31 13.18 7.87
CA THR A 308 -39.96 11.79 8.21
C THR A 308 -41.11 11.00 8.86
N ALA A 309 -42.34 11.55 8.84
CA ALA A 309 -43.47 10.81 9.35
C ALA A 309 -43.79 9.57 8.48
N GLY A 310 -43.74 8.41 9.12
CA GLY A 310 -44.06 7.15 8.47
C GLY A 310 -42.87 6.45 7.82
N MET A 311 -42.82 6.40 6.50
CA MET A 311 -41.85 5.64 5.71
C MET A 311 -41.41 6.38 4.47
N PHE A 312 -40.27 6.00 3.89
CA PHE A 312 -39.76 6.55 2.64
C PHE A 312 -39.54 5.47 1.60
N SER A 313 -40.14 5.67 0.43
CA SER A 313 -39.93 4.84 -0.77
C SER A 313 -39.88 5.74 -1.99
N PRO A 314 -38.74 5.93 -2.64
CA PRO A 314 -38.67 6.73 -3.85
C PRO A 314 -39.33 5.99 -5.03
N PRO A 315 -39.87 6.74 -6.03
CA PRO A 315 -40.47 6.14 -7.23
C PRO A 315 -39.50 5.17 -7.94
N GLY A 316 -39.99 3.98 -8.29
CA GLY A 316 -39.21 2.92 -8.95
C GLY A 316 -38.37 2.09 -7.99
N CYS A 317 -38.66 2.13 -6.70
CA CYS A 317 -38.03 1.29 -5.68
C CYS A 317 -39.08 0.45 -4.94
N ASP A 318 -38.91 -0.88 -4.96
CA ASP A 318 -39.85 -1.81 -4.30
C ASP A 318 -39.63 -1.91 -2.79
N LYS A 319 -38.61 -1.21 -2.27
CA LYS A 319 -38.24 -1.22 -0.86
C LYS A 319 -38.65 0.07 -0.19
N THR A 320 -39.13 -0.09 1.02
CA THR A 320 -39.55 1.03 1.90
C THR A 320 -38.60 1.08 3.10
N ILE A 321 -38.19 2.30 3.46
CA ILE A 321 -37.29 2.55 4.59
C ILE A 321 -38.11 3.11 5.76
N THR A 322 -37.88 2.56 6.92
CA THR A 322 -38.35 3.05 8.21
C THR A 322 -37.14 3.32 9.11
N ASP A 323 -37.35 4.09 10.18
CA ASP A 323 -36.37 4.14 11.26
C ASP A 323 -36.42 2.84 12.07
N ASP A 324 -35.41 2.58 12.89
CA ASP A 324 -35.32 1.34 13.68
C ASP A 324 -36.56 1.19 14.57
N GLY A 325 -37.09 -0.05 14.63
CA GLY A 325 -38.33 -0.35 15.35
C GLY A 325 -39.61 -0.11 14.56
N GLY A 326 -39.52 0.19 13.25
CA GLY A 326 -40.68 0.29 12.34
C GLY A 326 -41.47 1.60 12.40
N GLY A 327 -40.94 2.62 13.10
CA GLY A 327 -41.51 3.95 13.21
C GLY A 327 -40.58 5.05 12.66
N CYS A 328 -40.72 6.24 13.18
CA CYS A 328 -39.78 7.33 12.97
C CYS A 328 -39.22 7.77 14.33
N HIS A 329 -37.89 7.95 14.45
CA HIS A 329 -37.25 8.43 15.67
C HIS A 329 -37.50 9.94 15.93
N ALA A 330 -37.59 10.69 14.84
CA ALA A 330 -37.94 12.11 14.88
C ALA A 330 -38.98 12.37 13.78
N CYS A 331 -40.26 12.36 14.18
CA CYS A 331 -41.36 12.52 13.24
C CYS A 331 -41.61 14.00 12.90
N GLY A 332 -41.97 14.26 11.67
CA GLY A 332 -42.31 15.58 11.18
C GLY A 332 -41.25 16.17 10.25
N ASN A 333 -41.32 17.47 10.03
CA ASN A 333 -40.44 18.17 9.11
C ASN A 333 -39.12 18.54 9.81
N ILE A 334 -38.14 17.63 9.78
CA ILE A 334 -36.85 17.76 10.47
C ILE A 334 -35.73 18.24 9.56
N GLY A 335 -34.70 18.86 10.14
CA GLY A 335 -33.43 19.19 9.49
C GLY A 335 -32.36 18.13 9.69
N ILE A 336 -31.20 18.33 9.06
CA ILE A 336 -30.06 17.39 9.10
C ILE A 336 -29.51 17.20 10.51
N ASP A 337 -29.57 18.25 11.34
CA ASP A 337 -29.14 18.25 12.74
C ASP A 337 -29.93 17.26 13.59
N VAL A 338 -31.26 17.34 13.55
CA VAL A 338 -32.15 16.41 14.24
C VAL A 338 -32.04 15.01 13.65
N ALA A 339 -31.99 14.91 12.31
CA ALA A 339 -31.88 13.65 11.59
C ALA A 339 -30.57 12.90 11.95
N PHE A 340 -29.46 13.62 12.08
CA PHE A 340 -28.17 13.05 12.47
C PHE A 340 -28.17 12.62 13.94
N GLN A 341 -28.64 13.47 14.84
CA GLN A 341 -28.75 13.17 16.27
C GLN A 341 -29.60 11.93 16.54
N GLN A 342 -30.72 11.78 15.84
CA GLN A 342 -31.63 10.66 15.97
C GLN A 342 -31.30 9.47 15.05
N SER A 343 -30.25 9.61 14.24
CA SER A 343 -29.84 8.59 13.26
C SER A 343 -30.95 8.16 12.31
N SER A 344 -31.80 9.10 11.83
CA SER A 344 -32.94 8.81 10.96
C SER A 344 -32.52 8.18 9.64
N ASN A 345 -32.94 6.93 9.41
CA ASN A 345 -32.75 6.26 8.13
C ASN A 345 -33.60 6.90 7.03
N ILE A 346 -34.80 7.32 7.37
CA ILE A 346 -35.75 7.97 6.45
C ILE A 346 -35.15 9.24 5.87
N TYR A 347 -34.66 10.14 6.72
CA TYR A 347 -34.06 11.40 6.28
C TYR A 347 -32.81 11.17 5.37
N PHE A 348 -31.90 10.34 5.82
CA PHE A 348 -30.66 10.09 5.08
C PHE A 348 -30.87 9.31 3.79
N SER A 349 -31.87 8.44 3.72
CA SER A 349 -32.32 7.78 2.49
C SER A 349 -32.85 8.81 1.49
N TRP A 350 -33.69 9.73 1.94
CA TRP A 350 -34.18 10.85 1.13
C TRP A 350 -33.01 11.72 0.67
N LEU A 351 -32.14 12.14 1.57
CA LEU A 351 -30.96 12.96 1.26
C LEU A 351 -30.08 12.33 0.18
N GLY A 352 -29.86 11.01 0.24
CA GLY A 352 -29.13 10.27 -0.77
C GLY A 352 -29.73 10.42 -2.17
N THR A 353 -31.07 10.33 -2.26
CA THR A 353 -31.76 10.50 -3.54
C THR A 353 -31.74 11.94 -4.07
N GLN A 354 -31.64 12.95 -3.16
CA GLN A 354 -31.58 14.37 -3.55
C GLN A 354 -30.16 14.77 -3.99
N LEU A 355 -29.15 14.31 -3.31
CA LEU A 355 -27.75 14.58 -3.66
C LEU A 355 -27.38 13.94 -4.99
N GLY A 356 -27.80 12.71 -5.22
CA GLY A 356 -27.41 11.94 -6.40
C GLY A 356 -25.98 11.39 -6.30
N GLY A 357 -25.70 10.39 -7.11
CA GLY A 357 -24.47 9.59 -6.98
C GLY A 357 -23.17 10.34 -7.22
N GLU A 358 -23.15 11.40 -8.05
CA GLU A 358 -21.93 12.17 -8.31
C GLU A 358 -21.52 13.00 -7.08
N LYS A 359 -22.47 13.73 -6.48
CA LYS A 359 -22.20 14.55 -5.29
C LYS A 359 -21.84 13.70 -4.08
N ILE A 360 -22.50 12.53 -3.94
CA ILE A 360 -22.13 11.57 -2.87
C ILE A 360 -20.70 11.09 -3.08
N ARG A 361 -20.30 10.73 -4.31
CA ARG A 361 -18.97 10.20 -4.62
C ARG A 361 -17.83 11.22 -4.47
N ASP A 362 -18.09 12.50 -4.71
CA ASP A 362 -17.03 13.50 -4.69
C ASP A 362 -16.56 13.87 -3.28
N THR A 363 -17.41 13.73 -2.27
CA THR A 363 -17.02 13.92 -0.87
C THR A 363 -16.07 12.82 -0.35
N PRO A 364 -16.35 11.52 -0.51
CA PRO A 364 -15.44 10.44 -0.13
C PRO A 364 -14.04 10.53 -0.74
N LYS A 365 -13.88 11.06 -1.95
CA LYS A 365 -12.56 11.29 -2.56
C LYS A 365 -11.68 12.21 -1.72
N LEU A 366 -12.28 13.25 -1.13
CA LEU A 366 -11.57 14.15 -0.22
C LEU A 366 -11.20 13.48 1.11
N LEU A 367 -11.83 12.36 1.40
CA LEU A 367 -11.56 11.54 2.58
C LEU A 367 -10.61 10.38 2.27
N GLY A 368 -10.06 10.31 1.06
CA GLY A 368 -9.14 9.25 0.64
C GLY A 368 -9.82 7.94 0.24
N MET A 369 -11.14 7.95 -0.02
CA MET A 369 -11.84 6.76 -0.50
C MET A 369 -11.79 6.63 -2.03
N GLY A 370 -11.67 5.41 -2.51
CA GLY A 370 -11.68 5.10 -3.93
C GLY A 370 -13.09 4.97 -4.54
N ALA A 371 -13.13 4.84 -5.86
CA ALA A 371 -14.34 4.48 -6.58
C ALA A 371 -14.49 2.96 -6.69
N TYR A 372 -15.73 2.47 -6.68
CA TYR A 372 -16.00 1.06 -7.00
C TYR A 372 -15.46 0.73 -8.40
N GLY A 373 -14.58 -0.24 -8.48
CA GLY A 373 -13.85 -0.58 -9.71
C GLY A 373 -12.34 -0.33 -9.61
N SER A 374 -11.85 0.31 -8.54
CA SER A 374 -10.43 0.35 -8.18
C SER A 374 -9.99 -0.92 -7.41
N LEU A 375 -10.87 -1.92 -7.33
CA LEU A 375 -10.57 -3.19 -6.69
C LEU A 375 -9.52 -3.97 -7.49
N SER A 376 -8.60 -4.58 -6.80
CA SER A 376 -7.73 -5.60 -7.38
C SER A 376 -8.55 -6.83 -7.83
N GLY A 377 -7.98 -7.66 -8.72
CA GLY A 377 -8.66 -8.84 -9.28
C GLY A 377 -9.14 -9.87 -8.23
N ASP A 378 -8.64 -9.79 -7.00
CA ASP A 378 -9.04 -10.58 -5.84
C ASP A 378 -10.22 -9.98 -5.04
N GLY A 379 -10.79 -8.87 -5.51
CA GLY A 379 -11.90 -8.17 -4.85
C GLY A 379 -11.48 -7.33 -3.64
N GLN A 380 -10.17 -7.18 -3.38
CA GLN A 380 -9.67 -6.30 -2.35
C GLN A 380 -9.37 -4.90 -2.89
N GLY A 381 -9.46 -3.89 -2.03
CA GLY A 381 -9.04 -2.54 -2.37
C GLY A 381 -7.51 -2.46 -2.53
N ARG A 382 -7.07 -1.58 -3.42
CA ARG A 382 -5.66 -1.25 -3.56
C ARG A 382 -5.11 -0.70 -2.24
N ARG A 383 -3.88 -1.02 -1.88
CA ARG A 383 -3.21 -0.39 -0.74
C ARG A 383 -2.92 1.08 -1.04
N GLN A 384 -3.09 1.94 -0.03
CA GLN A 384 -2.94 3.39 -0.13
C GLN A 384 -1.78 3.92 0.73
N PRO A 385 -0.54 3.64 0.37
CA PRO A 385 0.61 4.14 1.11
C PRO A 385 0.72 5.68 1.08
N GLU A 386 0.24 6.31 0.02
CA GLU A 386 0.28 7.76 -0.19
C GLU A 386 -0.57 8.58 0.79
N ILE A 387 -1.49 7.95 1.51
CA ILE A 387 -2.29 8.63 2.54
C ILE A 387 -1.43 9.06 3.73
N TRP A 388 -0.33 8.35 3.98
CA TRP A 388 0.54 8.60 5.12
C TRP A 388 1.58 9.69 4.85
N ASN A 389 1.78 10.57 5.84
CA ASN A 389 2.95 11.42 5.94
C ASN A 389 4.04 10.67 6.71
N ALA A 390 4.96 10.02 6.01
CA ALA A 390 6.06 9.25 6.59
C ALA A 390 7.41 9.61 5.95
N SER A 391 8.51 9.35 6.65
CA SER A 391 9.86 9.70 6.21
C SER A 391 10.35 8.86 5.04
N SER A 392 9.77 7.68 4.82
CA SER A 392 10.14 6.81 3.71
C SER A 392 8.95 6.09 3.10
N ARG A 393 9.10 5.69 1.82
CA ARG A 393 8.10 4.86 1.13
C ARG A 393 7.96 3.48 1.76
N ALA A 394 9.02 2.96 2.37
CA ALA A 394 8.99 1.68 3.06
C ALA A 394 8.03 1.72 4.26
N ILE A 395 8.10 2.79 5.07
CA ILE A 395 7.16 3.00 6.17
C ILE A 395 5.74 3.16 5.65
N GLN A 396 5.52 4.00 4.62
CA GLN A 396 4.21 4.16 4.00
C GLN A 396 3.61 2.82 3.57
N ASN A 397 4.38 1.97 2.89
CA ASN A 397 3.92 0.66 2.44
C ASN A 397 3.63 -0.30 3.60
N ALA A 398 4.45 -0.29 4.66
CA ALA A 398 4.29 -1.20 5.79
C ALA A 398 2.98 -0.97 6.56
N ILE A 399 2.53 0.28 6.63
CA ILE A 399 1.33 0.68 7.38
C ILE A 399 0.17 1.11 6.48
N ALA A 400 0.28 0.92 5.16
CA ALA A 400 -0.74 1.32 4.21
C ALA A 400 -2.06 0.60 4.47
N PRO A 401 -3.19 1.32 4.65
CA PRO A 401 -4.49 0.71 4.66
C PRO A 401 -4.88 0.24 3.25
N THR A 402 -5.79 -0.71 3.18
CA THR A 402 -6.49 -1.01 1.94
C THR A 402 -7.53 0.07 1.64
N GLU A 403 -7.67 0.42 0.37
CA GLU A 403 -8.57 1.47 -0.09
C GLU A 403 -10.03 1.10 0.21
N SER A 404 -10.73 1.94 0.95
CA SER A 404 -12.17 1.88 1.11
C SER A 404 -12.85 2.44 -0.13
N TRP A 405 -14.01 1.93 -0.51
CA TRP A 405 -14.68 2.34 -1.74
C TRP A 405 -16.17 2.56 -1.56
N LEU A 406 -16.71 3.35 -2.48
CA LEU A 406 -18.11 3.69 -2.58
C LEU A 406 -18.63 3.29 -3.96
N LYS A 407 -19.78 2.62 -4.00
CA LYS A 407 -20.42 2.25 -5.26
C LYS A 407 -21.13 3.44 -5.92
N ALA A 408 -21.63 4.41 -5.16
CA ALA A 408 -22.39 5.54 -5.69
C ALA A 408 -21.68 6.24 -6.86
N GLY A 409 -22.42 6.55 -7.91
CA GLY A 409 -21.91 7.20 -9.11
C GLY A 409 -23.02 7.69 -10.02
N LYS A 410 -22.63 8.23 -11.18
CA LYS A 410 -23.56 8.83 -12.18
C LYS A 410 -24.70 7.90 -12.62
N LYS A 411 -24.41 6.58 -12.64
CA LYS A 411 -25.38 5.57 -13.09
C LYS A 411 -26.16 4.91 -11.93
N SER A 412 -25.97 5.36 -10.69
CA SER A 412 -26.68 4.80 -9.55
C SER A 412 -28.18 5.08 -9.65
N THR A 413 -28.97 4.06 -9.42
CA THR A 413 -30.43 4.15 -9.35
C THR A 413 -30.89 4.86 -8.08
N ARG A 414 -32.12 5.34 -8.06
CA ARG A 414 -32.70 5.96 -6.85
C ARG A 414 -32.73 4.98 -5.66
N CYS A 415 -32.98 3.68 -5.92
CA CYS A 415 -32.91 2.66 -4.88
C CYS A 415 -31.50 2.51 -4.31
N GLU A 416 -30.47 2.45 -5.16
CA GLU A 416 -29.08 2.37 -4.70
C GLU A 416 -28.70 3.60 -3.85
N LEU A 417 -29.09 4.80 -4.30
CA LEU A 417 -28.82 6.04 -3.57
C LEU A 417 -29.59 6.12 -2.24
N MET A 418 -30.79 5.56 -2.18
CA MET A 418 -31.55 5.43 -0.96
C MET A 418 -30.81 4.58 0.07
N TYR A 419 -30.33 3.39 -0.33
CA TYR A 419 -29.54 2.52 0.56
C TYR A 419 -28.20 3.11 0.94
N GLU A 420 -27.52 3.72 -0.01
CA GLU A 420 -26.24 4.38 0.23
C GLU A 420 -26.38 5.51 1.25
N GLY A 421 -27.47 6.28 1.20
CA GLY A 421 -27.72 7.43 2.05
C GLY A 421 -27.63 7.10 3.54
N TYR A 422 -28.11 5.95 3.98
CA TYR A 422 -28.01 5.57 5.40
C TYR A 422 -26.97 4.47 5.68
N GLY A 423 -26.08 4.22 4.70
CA GLY A 423 -24.91 3.35 4.88
C GLY A 423 -25.18 1.84 4.76
N GLN A 424 -26.31 1.44 4.16
CA GLN A 424 -26.66 0.05 3.89
C GLN A 424 -26.44 -0.37 2.43
N GLY A 425 -25.66 0.44 1.69
CA GLY A 425 -25.20 0.07 0.37
C GLY A 425 -24.16 -1.04 0.46
N TYR A 426 -24.56 -2.30 0.31
CA TYR A 426 -23.68 -3.48 0.48
C TYR A 426 -22.43 -3.48 -0.42
N ALA A 427 -22.44 -2.68 -1.47
CA ALA A 427 -21.28 -2.52 -2.34
C ALA A 427 -20.27 -1.48 -1.84
N SER A 428 -20.63 -0.67 -0.84
CA SER A 428 -19.73 0.28 -0.20
C SER A 428 -19.11 -0.35 1.03
N GLN A 429 -17.79 -0.34 1.08
CA GLN A 429 -17.03 -1.03 2.10
C GLN A 429 -15.97 -0.09 2.68
N MET A 430 -15.86 -0.07 4.01
CA MET A 430 -14.93 0.79 4.72
C MET A 430 -14.11 0.02 5.75
N THR A 431 -12.83 0.34 5.84
CA THR A 431 -12.00 -0.10 6.96
C THR A 431 -12.23 0.79 8.19
N PRO A 432 -12.01 0.30 9.42
CA PRO A 432 -12.03 1.15 10.63
C PRO A 432 -11.07 2.34 10.54
N PHE A 433 -9.91 2.16 9.92
CA PHE A 433 -8.96 3.24 9.66
C PHE A 433 -9.59 4.36 8.81
N GLN A 434 -10.25 4.01 7.73
CA GLN A 434 -10.94 4.98 6.88
C GLN A 434 -12.06 5.71 7.62
N MET A 435 -12.84 5.00 8.44
CA MET A 435 -13.90 5.63 9.23
C MET A 435 -13.31 6.60 10.26
N ALA A 436 -12.17 6.27 10.88
CA ALA A 436 -11.48 7.18 11.77
C ALA A 436 -11.03 8.47 11.05
N LEU A 437 -10.60 8.39 9.78
CA LEU A 437 -10.29 9.57 8.96
C LEU A 437 -11.53 10.41 8.68
N VAL A 438 -12.66 9.78 8.38
CA VAL A 438 -13.95 10.46 8.18
C VAL A 438 -14.31 11.28 9.43
N ILE A 439 -14.25 10.66 10.61
CA ILE A 439 -14.56 11.35 11.87
C ILE A 439 -13.55 12.45 12.17
N SER A 440 -12.25 12.22 11.89
CA SER A 440 -11.19 13.21 12.08
C SER A 440 -11.44 14.50 11.30
N ALA A 441 -11.95 14.40 10.07
CA ALA A 441 -12.25 15.56 9.24
C ALA A 441 -13.31 16.47 9.86
N GLY A 442 -14.37 15.90 10.45
CA GLY A 442 -15.42 16.67 11.14
C GLY A 442 -15.04 17.16 12.53
N ALA A 443 -14.09 16.47 13.17
CA ALA A 443 -13.55 16.89 14.47
C ALA A 443 -12.40 17.92 14.34
N ASN A 444 -11.92 18.19 13.13
CA ASN A 444 -10.94 19.23 12.88
C ASN A 444 -11.61 20.62 12.89
N MET A 445 -11.07 21.56 13.65
CA MET A 445 -11.67 22.91 13.86
C MET A 445 -11.76 23.73 12.56
N GLU A 446 -10.97 23.39 11.55
CA GLU A 446 -10.96 24.08 10.26
C GLU A 446 -11.59 23.23 9.13
N GLY A 447 -12.20 22.10 9.46
CA GLY A 447 -12.79 21.17 8.50
C GLY A 447 -11.80 20.49 7.57
N LYS A 448 -10.54 20.36 7.99
CA LYS A 448 -9.43 19.74 7.24
C LYS A 448 -9.33 18.26 7.59
N LEU A 449 -9.04 17.44 6.60
CA LEU A 449 -8.45 16.13 6.84
C LEU A 449 -6.93 16.28 6.84
N MET A 450 -6.30 15.95 7.96
CA MET A 450 -4.84 15.90 8.06
C MET A 450 -4.34 14.55 7.57
N LYS A 451 -3.17 14.52 6.93
CA LYS A 451 -2.51 13.25 6.61
C LYS A 451 -2.14 12.51 7.89
N PRO A 452 -2.51 11.25 8.03
CA PRO A 452 -2.02 10.43 9.12
C PRO A 452 -0.50 10.45 9.21
N LYS A 453 0.04 10.58 10.40
CA LYS A 453 1.46 10.43 10.68
C LYS A 453 1.69 9.53 11.89
N LEU A 454 2.79 8.79 11.87
CA LEU A 454 3.19 7.87 12.93
C LEU A 454 4.51 8.28 13.57
N GLU A 455 5.42 8.92 12.82
CA GLU A 455 6.68 9.46 13.33
C GLU A 455 6.42 10.85 13.93
N LEU A 456 6.77 11.03 15.21
CA LEU A 456 6.46 12.26 15.95
C LEU A 456 7.10 13.51 15.34
N GLU A 457 8.31 13.37 14.82
CA GLU A 457 9.09 14.47 14.22
C GLU A 457 8.54 14.98 12.87
N ARG A 458 7.60 14.24 12.23
CA ARG A 458 7.04 14.68 10.95
C ARG A 458 6.18 15.93 11.13
N PRO A 459 6.27 16.89 10.21
CA PRO A 459 5.40 18.06 10.24
C PRO A 459 3.93 17.66 10.03
N ASN A 460 3.01 18.48 10.51
CA ASN A 460 1.60 18.31 10.20
C ASN A 460 1.36 18.69 8.74
N GLU A 461 0.69 17.82 7.98
CA GLU A 461 0.40 18.00 6.56
C GLU A 461 -1.08 17.79 6.29
N MET A 462 -1.70 18.71 5.57
CA MET A 462 -3.09 18.57 5.16
C MET A 462 -3.20 17.61 3.98
N PHE A 463 -4.15 16.67 4.06
CA PHE A 463 -4.54 15.83 2.94
C PHE A 463 -5.54 16.58 2.02
N SER A 464 -6.61 17.13 2.62
CA SER A 464 -7.66 17.82 1.87
C SER A 464 -8.44 18.80 2.75
N GLN A 465 -9.09 19.78 2.12
CA GLN A 465 -10.12 20.59 2.74
C GLN A 465 -11.49 19.93 2.52
N VAL A 466 -12.05 19.32 3.55
CA VAL A 466 -13.34 18.60 3.47
C VAL A 466 -14.51 19.56 3.63
N LEU A 467 -14.48 20.39 4.65
CA LEU A 467 -15.48 21.43 4.95
C LEU A 467 -14.80 22.78 5.11
N THR A 468 -15.53 23.85 4.89
CA THR A 468 -15.06 25.20 5.31
C THR A 468 -15.29 25.40 6.80
N PRO A 469 -14.58 26.34 7.46
CA PRO A 469 -14.81 26.63 8.88
C PRO A 469 -16.23 27.05 9.22
N SER A 470 -16.97 27.60 8.25
CA SER A 470 -18.38 28.00 8.38
C SER A 470 -19.38 26.86 8.23
N GLN A 471 -18.99 25.76 7.65
CA GLN A 471 -19.74 24.51 7.50
C GLN A 471 -19.57 23.60 8.71
#